data_d5d1c6f798df4ba2da2266a96443d602
#
_entry.id   d5d1c6f798df4ba2da2266a96443d602
#
_cell.length_a   1.000
_cell.length_b   1.000
_cell.length_c   1.000
_cell.angle_alpha   90.00
_cell.angle_beta   90.00
_cell.angle_gamma   90.00
#
_symmetry.space_group_name_H-M   'P 1'
#
loop_
_entity.id
_entity.type
_entity.pdbx_description
1 polymer ?
#
loop_
_entity_poly.entity_id
_entity_poly.type
_entity_poly.pdbx_seq_one_letter_code
_entity_poly.pdbx_strand_id
1 'polypeptide(L)'
;PFLYKNNGSKRQLLCKVCDSHFSPDESRFSSIKLRCPHCSNTLVPKKNRKYFVIHKYVNPKCPYYLHNLKKVDKQDLKQDYGKNKYKLHYIYREFQVDFFRMDLNSLPKNASSLKFSKHNQHVMSLCLTYRINLGLSLRKTAQALKDIHGIAISHQQVANYCKTASICVKPFVDRYNYAAGKVFTADETYIKVRGIKTYIWFIMDAAKRSIIGYQVSDNRGVGPCILAMRMAFRHLKELSENFKFIADGYSAYPLAAQQFFHEYGNTFKFNITQVIGLTNEDEVSKEFCPYKQMIERLNRTYKGSYRKTNGFDTLHGADYDLALWVRLL
;
A
#
# COMPACT_ATOMS: atom_id res chain seq x y z
N PRO A 1 28.80 13.87 1.15
CA PRO A 1 28.18 14.38 2.38
C PRO A 1 29.25 14.58 3.42
N PHE A 2 29.34 15.80 3.99
CA PHE A 2 30.31 16.09 5.01
C PHE A 2 29.76 15.59 6.36
N LEU A 3 30.47 14.65 6.93
CA LEU A 3 30.20 14.11 8.27
C LEU A 3 31.25 14.63 9.23
N TYR A 4 30.87 15.04 10.42
CA TYR A 4 31.84 15.30 11.47
C TYR A 4 31.50 14.48 12.73
N LYS A 5 32.54 14.17 13.49
CA LYS A 5 32.44 13.39 14.72
C LYS A 5 32.12 14.34 15.87
N ASN A 6 31.05 14.05 16.61
CA ASN A 6 30.78 14.79 17.85
C ASN A 6 31.61 14.23 18.98
N ASN A 7 32.15 15.11 19.83
CA ASN A 7 33.10 14.79 20.92
C ASN A 7 32.42 14.17 22.15
N GLY A 8 31.72 13.07 21.98
CA GLY A 8 31.12 12.31 23.08
C GLY A 8 31.65 10.88 23.13
N SER A 9 31.41 10.18 24.24
CA SER A 9 31.77 8.76 24.43
C SER A 9 31.13 7.81 23.40
N LYS A 10 30.11 8.25 22.68
CA LYS A 10 29.47 7.50 21.57
C LYS A 10 29.78 8.19 20.25
N ARG A 11 30.23 7.41 19.26
CA ARG A 11 30.44 7.90 17.89
C ARG A 11 29.12 8.42 17.31
N GLN A 12 28.94 9.72 17.29
CA GLN A 12 27.83 10.36 16.60
C GLN A 12 28.36 11.11 15.39
N LEU A 13 27.72 10.93 14.27
CA LEU A 13 27.97 11.61 13.01
C LEU A 13 26.82 12.56 12.69
N LEU A 14 27.13 13.77 12.24
CA LEU A 14 26.15 14.73 11.75
C LEU A 14 26.29 14.84 10.23
N CYS A 15 25.18 14.66 9.52
CA CYS A 15 25.11 14.97 8.10
C CYS A 15 24.90 16.47 7.93
N LYS A 16 25.87 17.17 7.30
CA LYS A 16 25.75 18.62 7.02
C LYS A 16 24.72 18.96 5.94
N VAL A 17 24.21 17.97 5.21
CA VAL A 17 23.20 18.19 4.16
C VAL A 17 21.79 18.19 4.72
N CYS A 18 21.50 17.36 5.73
CA CYS A 18 20.16 17.18 6.26
C CYS A 18 20.06 17.31 7.79
N ASP A 19 21.13 17.74 8.45
CA ASP A 19 21.25 17.91 9.92
C ASP A 19 20.81 16.68 10.73
N SER A 20 20.90 15.49 10.13
CA SER A 20 20.58 14.25 10.85
C SER A 20 21.77 13.75 11.62
N HIS A 21 21.57 13.45 12.90
CA HIS A 21 22.54 12.74 13.73
C HIS A 21 22.33 11.24 13.61
N PHE A 22 23.41 10.49 13.43
CA PHE A 22 23.36 9.03 13.43
C PHE A 22 24.62 8.43 14.04
N SER A 23 24.48 7.25 14.62
CA SER A 23 25.58 6.46 15.18
C SER A 23 25.87 5.30 14.23
N PRO A 24 27.12 5.13 13.76
CA PRO A 24 27.48 4.04 12.86
C PRO A 24 27.19 2.66 13.43
N ASP A 25 27.35 2.53 14.75
CA ASP A 25 27.16 1.26 15.47
C ASP A 25 25.69 0.92 15.75
N GLU A 26 24.76 1.88 15.54
CA GLU A 26 23.31 1.70 15.73
C GLU A 26 22.56 1.73 14.38
N SER A 27 23.25 1.49 13.28
CA SER A 27 22.70 1.65 11.93
C SER A 27 21.60 0.64 11.59
N ARG A 28 20.47 0.79 12.26
CA ARG A 28 19.18 0.41 11.65
C ARG A 28 18.81 1.54 10.70
N PHE A 29 19.35 1.48 9.49
CA PHE A 29 18.95 2.40 8.44
C PHE A 29 17.48 2.18 8.13
N SER A 30 16.62 2.95 8.76
CA SER A 30 15.31 3.21 8.20
C SER A 30 15.54 4.05 6.94
N SER A 31 15.32 3.49 5.78
CA SER A 31 15.36 4.19 4.49
C SER A 31 14.26 5.29 4.42
N ILE A 32 13.39 5.36 5.40
CA ILE A 32 12.26 6.27 5.48
C ILE A 32 12.58 7.39 6.47
N LYS A 33 12.76 8.60 5.96
CA LYS A 33 12.85 9.80 6.79
C LYS A 33 11.43 10.21 7.21
N LEU A 34 11.08 9.94 8.46
CA LEU A 34 9.82 10.39 9.05
C LEU A 34 9.84 11.91 9.22
N ARG A 35 8.81 12.60 8.74
CA ARG A 35 8.68 14.05 8.83
C ARG A 35 7.47 14.44 9.67
N CYS A 36 7.58 15.55 10.37
CA CYS A 36 6.46 16.13 11.11
C CYS A 36 5.37 16.62 10.12
N PRO A 37 4.10 16.21 10.27
CA PRO A 37 3.04 16.61 9.34
C PRO A 37 2.68 18.10 9.41
N HIS A 38 3.13 18.82 10.46
CA HIS A 38 2.80 20.22 10.68
C HIS A 38 3.85 21.21 10.21
N CYS A 39 5.11 20.76 10.06
CA CYS A 39 6.22 21.66 9.67
C CYS A 39 7.21 20.98 8.73
N SER A 40 6.93 19.77 8.26
CA SER A 40 7.72 18.97 7.31
C SER A 40 9.16 18.67 7.71
N ASN A 41 9.59 19.06 8.91
CA ASN A 41 10.94 18.77 9.39
C ASN A 41 11.06 17.33 9.91
N THR A 42 12.28 16.80 9.88
CA THR A 42 12.57 15.41 10.23
C THR A 42 12.30 15.12 11.71
N LEU A 43 11.63 13.99 11.96
CA LEU A 43 11.45 13.46 13.31
C LEU A 43 12.71 12.69 13.73
N VAL A 44 13.19 12.93 14.95
CA VAL A 44 14.39 12.29 15.49
C VAL A 44 14.00 11.16 16.43
N PRO A 45 14.60 9.96 16.32
CA PRO A 45 14.38 8.88 17.27
C PRO A 45 14.93 9.29 18.65
N LYS A 46 14.09 9.28 19.67
CA LYS A 46 14.45 9.67 21.05
C LYS A 46 14.51 8.51 22.03
N LYS A 47 13.65 7.53 21.85
CA LYS A 47 13.61 6.35 22.73
C LYS A 47 13.35 5.10 21.92
N ASN A 48 14.19 4.10 22.10
CA ASN A 48 13.98 2.76 21.57
C ASN A 48 13.33 1.91 22.67
N ARG A 49 12.15 1.38 22.39
CA ARG A 49 11.41 0.46 23.26
C ARG A 49 11.45 -0.94 22.64
N LYS A 50 11.10 -1.97 23.41
CA LYS A 50 11.14 -3.37 22.95
C LYS A 50 10.39 -3.59 21.61
N TYR A 51 9.27 -2.89 21.40
CA TYR A 51 8.39 -3.11 20.25
C TYR A 51 8.20 -1.88 19.34
N PHE A 52 8.75 -0.73 19.72
CA PHE A 52 8.60 0.50 18.93
C PHE A 52 9.67 1.53 19.25
N VAL A 53 9.93 2.38 18.26
CA VAL A 53 10.81 3.55 18.40
C VAL A 53 9.94 4.80 18.54
N ILE A 54 10.26 5.64 19.50
CA ILE A 54 9.60 6.94 19.68
C ILE A 54 10.39 7.99 18.92
N HIS A 55 9.80 8.55 17.88
CA HIS A 55 10.31 9.70 17.16
C HIS A 55 9.65 10.96 17.69
N LYS A 56 10.45 11.97 18.00
CA LYS A 56 9.98 13.25 18.51
C LYS A 56 10.60 14.39 17.72
N TYR A 57 9.80 15.38 17.43
CA TYR A 57 10.29 16.63 16.87
C TYR A 57 10.48 17.67 17.98
N VAL A 58 11.63 18.37 18.00
CA VAL A 58 12.02 19.24 19.10
C VAL A 58 12.14 20.71 18.69
N ASN A 59 11.63 21.10 17.51
CA ASN A 59 11.70 22.49 17.08
C ASN A 59 10.64 23.35 17.79
N PRO A 60 11.05 24.41 18.50
CA PRO A 60 10.14 25.31 19.18
C PRO A 60 9.31 26.20 18.21
N LYS A 61 9.71 26.29 16.92
CA LYS A 61 8.97 27.04 15.89
C LYS A 61 7.90 26.20 15.19
N CYS A 62 7.71 24.93 15.58
CA CYS A 62 6.69 24.06 14.96
C CYS A 62 5.28 24.59 15.28
N PRO A 63 4.38 24.77 14.29
CA PRO A 63 3.01 25.22 14.51
C PRO A 63 2.24 24.36 15.53
N TYR A 64 2.43 23.04 15.49
CA TYR A 64 1.85 22.11 16.45
C TYR A 64 2.33 22.36 17.88
N TYR A 65 3.63 22.60 18.07
CA TYR A 65 4.21 22.92 19.36
C TYR A 65 3.66 24.24 19.90
N LEU A 66 3.65 25.28 19.06
CA LEU A 66 3.15 26.61 19.44
C LEU A 66 1.66 26.60 19.80
N HIS A 67 0.86 25.84 19.04
CA HIS A 67 -0.57 25.68 19.33
C HIS A 67 -0.79 24.98 20.69
N ASN A 68 -0.06 23.91 20.98
CA ASN A 68 -0.19 23.20 22.25
C ASN A 68 0.38 24.02 23.43
N LEU A 69 1.43 24.79 23.19
CA LEU A 69 2.01 25.68 24.22
C LEU A 69 1.01 26.75 24.70
N LYS A 70 0.17 27.27 23.79
CA LYS A 70 -0.87 28.24 24.15
C LYS A 70 -1.96 27.67 25.05
N LYS A 71 -2.13 26.34 25.08
CA LYS A 71 -3.14 25.66 25.90
C LYS A 71 -2.68 25.33 27.31
N VAL A 72 -1.42 25.54 27.62
CA VAL A 72 -0.83 25.21 28.93
C VAL A 72 -0.59 26.49 29.70
N ASP A 73 -0.95 26.48 30.98
CA ASP A 73 -0.74 27.63 31.86
C ASP A 73 0.74 27.94 31.98
N LYS A 74 1.10 29.24 31.96
CA LYS A 74 2.46 29.70 32.07
C LYS A 74 3.10 29.33 33.44
N GLN A 75 2.29 29.23 34.49
CA GLN A 75 2.74 28.80 35.80
C GLN A 75 3.18 27.36 35.84
N ASP A 76 2.42 26.48 35.18
CA ASP A 76 2.76 25.05 35.04
C ASP A 76 4.03 24.78 34.21
N LEU A 77 4.36 25.67 33.27
CA LEU A 77 5.57 25.58 32.45
C LEU A 77 6.84 26.00 33.16
N LYS A 78 6.75 26.77 34.26
CA LYS A 78 7.88 27.22 35.06
C LYS A 78 8.41 26.13 36.00
N GLN A 79 7.61 25.11 36.31
CA GLN A 79 8.04 23.98 37.10
C GLN A 79 9.03 23.09 36.31
N ASP A 80 10.06 22.56 36.94
CA ASP A 80 11.08 21.71 36.30
C ASP A 80 10.51 20.52 35.51
N TYR A 81 9.35 20.01 35.91
CA TYR A 81 8.63 18.91 35.23
C TYR A 81 7.64 19.37 34.16
N GLY A 82 7.32 20.67 34.10
CA GLY A 82 6.17 21.18 33.32
C GLY A 82 6.25 20.83 31.83
N LYS A 83 7.40 21.09 31.20
CA LYS A 83 7.60 20.80 29.77
C LYS A 83 7.60 19.32 29.43
N ASN A 84 7.96 18.44 30.36
CA ASN A 84 7.97 17.00 30.17
C ASN A 84 6.62 16.34 30.50
N LYS A 85 5.84 16.94 31.39
CA LYS A 85 4.48 16.52 31.77
C LYS A 85 3.51 16.64 30.59
N TYR A 86 3.65 17.71 29.82
CA TYR A 86 2.78 17.98 28.69
C TYR A 86 3.37 17.45 27.37
N LYS A 87 2.56 16.79 26.55
CA LYS A 87 2.95 16.28 25.22
C LYS A 87 2.90 17.41 24.18
N LEU A 88 3.71 18.44 24.37
CA LEU A 88 3.70 19.65 23.54
C LEU A 88 4.19 19.38 22.12
N HIS A 89 5.19 18.51 21.96
CA HIS A 89 5.78 18.19 20.66
C HIS A 89 5.01 17.06 19.96
N TYR A 90 5.05 17.08 18.64
CA TYR A 90 4.55 15.96 17.84
C TYR A 90 5.39 14.71 18.13
N ILE A 91 4.72 13.61 18.44
CA ILE A 91 5.32 12.33 18.77
C ILE A 91 4.74 11.27 17.84
N TYR A 92 5.62 10.56 17.15
CA TYR A 92 5.28 9.41 16.35
C TYR A 92 5.88 8.14 16.97
N ARG A 93 5.11 7.05 16.99
CA ARG A 93 5.58 5.75 17.43
C ARG A 93 5.71 4.85 16.22
N GLU A 94 6.94 4.54 15.85
CA GLU A 94 7.25 3.60 14.77
C GLU A 94 7.32 2.19 15.35
N PHE A 95 6.38 1.34 14.97
CA PHE A 95 6.38 -0.07 15.33
C PHE A 95 7.13 -0.86 14.28
N GLN A 96 8.12 -1.62 14.69
CA GLN A 96 8.75 -2.63 13.84
C GLN A 96 7.95 -3.92 13.98
N VAL A 97 7.25 -4.28 12.93
CA VAL A 97 6.42 -5.47 12.89
C VAL A 97 7.14 -6.50 12.02
N ASP A 98 7.74 -7.51 12.65
CA ASP A 98 8.07 -8.75 11.95
C ASP A 98 6.78 -9.58 11.85
N PHE A 99 6.08 -9.41 10.73
CA PHE A 99 4.78 -10.00 10.52
C PHE A 99 4.76 -11.53 10.64
N PHE A 100 5.88 -12.18 10.39
CA PHE A 100 5.99 -13.65 10.41
C PHE A 100 6.43 -14.21 11.77
N ARG A 101 7.04 -13.39 12.63
CA ARG A 101 7.55 -13.81 13.95
C ARG A 101 6.93 -13.07 15.14
N MET A 102 5.92 -12.26 14.88
CA MET A 102 5.35 -11.40 15.90
C MET A 102 4.42 -12.19 16.82
N ASP A 103 4.69 -12.14 18.12
CA ASP A 103 3.68 -12.46 19.12
C ASP A 103 2.68 -11.31 19.22
N LEU A 104 1.54 -11.50 18.57
CA LEU A 104 0.48 -10.49 18.46
C LEU A 104 -0.19 -10.20 19.80
N ASN A 105 -0.10 -11.13 20.77
CA ASN A 105 -0.61 -10.93 22.12
C ASN A 105 0.27 -9.97 22.94
N SER A 106 1.52 -9.78 22.53
CA SER A 106 2.47 -8.90 23.22
C SER A 106 2.40 -7.44 22.76
N LEU A 107 1.59 -7.12 21.76
CA LEU A 107 1.43 -5.74 21.28
C LEU A 107 0.70 -4.87 22.30
N PRO A 108 1.09 -3.58 22.45
CA PRO A 108 0.38 -2.65 23.31
C PRO A 108 -1.10 -2.56 22.92
N LYS A 109 -1.97 -2.40 23.91
CA LYS A 109 -3.44 -2.32 23.74
C LYS A 109 -3.92 -1.36 22.66
N ASN A 110 -3.13 -0.33 22.33
CA ASN A 110 -3.42 0.70 21.33
C ASN A 110 -2.67 0.50 20.00
N ALA A 111 -1.86 -0.54 19.86
CA ALA A 111 -1.20 -0.87 18.62
C ALA A 111 -2.17 -1.67 17.78
N SER A 112 -2.97 -0.97 17.01
CA SER A 112 -3.84 -1.47 15.95
C SER A 112 -4.64 -2.75 16.20
N SER A 113 -5.54 -3.02 15.31
CA SER A 113 -6.52 -4.11 15.25
C SER A 113 -5.97 -5.57 15.19
N LEU A 114 -4.66 -5.79 15.40
CA LEU A 114 -4.02 -7.10 15.42
C LEU A 114 -4.15 -7.83 16.78
N LYS A 115 -5.19 -7.56 17.53
CA LYS A 115 -5.46 -8.28 18.77
C LYS A 115 -6.09 -9.62 18.46
N PHE A 116 -5.32 -10.69 18.64
CA PHE A 116 -5.86 -12.06 18.64
C PHE A 116 -6.16 -12.48 20.09
N SER A 117 -7.43 -12.44 20.46
CA SER A 117 -7.86 -12.85 21.80
C SER A 117 -8.15 -14.35 21.92
N LYS A 118 -8.42 -15.05 20.81
CA LYS A 118 -8.85 -16.46 20.82
C LYS A 118 -8.00 -17.40 19.97
N HIS A 119 -7.38 -16.91 18.92
CA HIS A 119 -6.68 -17.75 17.95
C HIS A 119 -5.29 -17.17 17.67
N ASN A 120 -4.31 -18.03 17.45
CA ASN A 120 -2.94 -17.67 17.17
C ASN A 120 -2.72 -17.29 15.68
N GLN A 121 -1.49 -16.91 15.34
CA GLN A 121 -1.08 -16.55 14.00
C GLN A 121 -1.32 -17.66 12.97
N HIS A 122 -1.14 -18.91 13.36
CA HIS A 122 -1.36 -20.06 12.49
C HIS A 122 -2.79 -20.12 11.97
N VAL A 123 -3.77 -19.87 12.84
CA VAL A 123 -5.20 -19.82 12.46
C VAL A 123 -5.45 -18.69 11.46
N MET A 124 -4.83 -17.53 11.65
CA MET A 124 -4.93 -16.44 10.67
C MET A 124 -4.34 -16.85 9.32
N SER A 125 -3.17 -17.49 9.31
CA SER A 125 -2.55 -17.99 8.08
C SER A 125 -3.45 -18.98 7.35
N LEU A 126 -4.07 -19.90 8.09
CA LEU A 126 -5.06 -20.84 7.52
C LEU A 126 -6.26 -20.09 6.94
N CYS A 127 -6.80 -19.09 7.66
CA CYS A 127 -7.89 -18.25 7.13
C CYS A 127 -7.53 -17.61 5.80
N LEU A 128 -6.33 -17.02 5.71
CA LEU A 128 -5.84 -16.39 4.47
C LEU A 128 -5.64 -17.41 3.36
N THR A 129 -5.02 -18.55 3.65
CA THR A 129 -4.83 -19.63 2.68
C THR A 129 -6.16 -20.11 2.11
N TYR A 130 -7.11 -20.46 2.96
CA TYR A 130 -8.40 -20.95 2.50
C TYR A 130 -9.21 -19.87 1.78
N ARG A 131 -9.21 -18.64 2.31
CA ARG A 131 -10.00 -17.55 1.72
C ARG A 131 -9.42 -17.03 0.42
N ILE A 132 -8.11 -16.79 0.38
CA ILE A 132 -7.47 -16.10 -0.73
C ILE A 132 -6.87 -17.10 -1.72
N ASN A 133 -5.97 -18.01 -1.29
CA ASN A 133 -5.28 -18.92 -2.20
C ASN A 133 -6.26 -19.96 -2.79
N LEU A 134 -7.13 -20.54 -1.94
CA LEU A 134 -8.12 -21.52 -2.38
C LEU A 134 -9.46 -20.89 -2.78
N GLY A 135 -9.61 -19.58 -2.56
CA GLY A 135 -10.79 -18.81 -2.98
C GLY A 135 -12.10 -19.28 -2.34
N LEU A 136 -12.08 -19.80 -1.12
CA LEU A 136 -13.30 -20.20 -0.43
C LEU A 136 -14.08 -18.96 0.06
N SER A 137 -15.40 -19.05 0.15
CA SER A 137 -16.19 -18.01 0.81
C SER A 137 -15.88 -17.97 2.31
N LEU A 138 -16.16 -16.85 2.99
CA LEU A 138 -15.93 -16.71 4.45
C LEU A 138 -16.58 -17.83 5.27
N ARG A 139 -17.81 -18.22 4.92
CA ARG A 139 -18.55 -19.31 5.59
C ARG A 139 -17.91 -20.67 5.33
N LYS A 140 -17.52 -20.94 4.06
CA LYS A 140 -16.83 -22.20 3.71
C LYS A 140 -15.44 -22.26 4.34
N THR A 141 -14.73 -21.14 4.48
CA THR A 141 -13.47 -21.07 5.21
C THR A 141 -13.63 -21.42 6.67
N ALA A 142 -14.63 -20.85 7.35
CA ALA A 142 -14.93 -21.18 8.74
C ALA A 142 -15.32 -22.66 8.91
N GLN A 143 -16.10 -23.19 7.99
CA GLN A 143 -16.49 -24.61 7.98
C GLN A 143 -15.29 -25.53 7.76
N ALA A 144 -14.43 -25.23 6.79
CA ALA A 144 -13.21 -26.01 6.53
C ALA A 144 -12.26 -26.03 7.75
N LEU A 145 -12.10 -24.88 8.42
CA LEU A 145 -11.31 -24.80 9.65
C LEU A 145 -11.87 -25.67 10.76
N LYS A 146 -13.20 -25.73 10.88
CA LYS A 146 -13.87 -26.62 11.86
C LYS A 146 -13.69 -28.09 11.50
N ASP A 147 -13.98 -28.46 10.25
CA ASP A 147 -14.05 -29.86 9.83
C ASP A 147 -12.67 -30.51 9.69
N ILE A 148 -11.67 -29.75 9.22
CA ILE A 148 -10.33 -30.28 8.93
C ILE A 148 -9.39 -30.11 10.14
N HIS A 149 -9.49 -28.97 10.83
CA HIS A 149 -8.55 -28.60 11.89
C HIS A 149 -9.16 -28.57 13.29
N GLY A 150 -10.46 -28.82 13.43
CA GLY A 150 -11.17 -28.73 14.72
C GLY A 150 -11.25 -27.31 15.29
N ILE A 151 -11.01 -26.27 14.46
CA ILE A 151 -10.94 -24.88 14.89
C ILE A 151 -12.31 -24.22 14.74
N ALA A 152 -12.99 -23.95 15.86
CA ALA A 152 -14.26 -23.24 15.88
C ALA A 152 -14.03 -21.72 15.72
N ILE A 153 -14.27 -21.19 14.53
CA ILE A 153 -14.13 -19.77 14.21
C ILE A 153 -15.38 -19.27 13.48
N SER A 154 -15.81 -18.04 13.76
CA SER A 154 -16.91 -17.44 13.02
C SER A 154 -16.45 -16.88 11.66
N HIS A 155 -17.35 -16.88 10.67
CA HIS A 155 -17.07 -16.27 9.37
C HIS A 155 -16.74 -14.77 9.48
N GLN A 156 -17.30 -14.07 10.48
CA GLN A 156 -16.98 -12.66 10.77
C GLN A 156 -15.53 -12.52 11.25
N GLN A 157 -15.04 -13.44 12.06
CA GLN A 157 -13.65 -13.42 12.51
C GLN A 157 -12.69 -13.70 11.36
N VAL A 158 -13.05 -14.60 10.44
CA VAL A 158 -12.29 -14.80 9.17
C VAL A 158 -12.22 -13.51 8.37
N ALA A 159 -13.36 -12.80 8.21
CA ALA A 159 -13.39 -11.50 7.55
C ALA A 159 -12.49 -10.46 8.24
N ASN A 160 -12.51 -10.41 9.56
CA ASN A 160 -11.66 -9.51 10.34
C ASN A 160 -10.17 -9.81 10.12
N TYR A 161 -9.78 -11.07 10.07
CA TYR A 161 -8.39 -11.45 9.77
C TYR A 161 -7.97 -11.07 8.35
N CYS A 162 -8.81 -11.29 7.35
CA CYS A 162 -8.54 -10.85 5.99
C CYS A 162 -8.40 -9.32 5.91
N LYS A 163 -9.32 -8.57 6.53
CA LYS A 163 -9.26 -7.10 6.59
C LYS A 163 -7.99 -6.62 7.26
N THR A 164 -7.62 -7.21 8.39
CA THR A 164 -6.39 -6.86 9.11
C THR A 164 -5.14 -7.12 8.27
N ALA A 165 -5.07 -8.30 7.63
CA ALA A 165 -3.96 -8.62 6.73
C ALA A 165 -3.88 -7.64 5.57
N SER A 166 -5.02 -7.27 4.97
CA SER A 166 -5.10 -6.31 3.88
C SER A 166 -4.53 -4.94 4.28
N ILE A 167 -4.97 -4.42 5.42
CA ILE A 167 -4.49 -3.13 5.95
C ILE A 167 -2.97 -3.13 6.15
N CYS A 168 -2.42 -4.26 6.63
CA CYS A 168 -0.98 -4.39 6.83
C CYS A 168 -0.20 -4.54 5.53
N VAL A 169 -0.74 -5.28 4.55
CA VAL A 169 -0.04 -5.62 3.30
C VAL A 169 -0.17 -4.52 2.25
N LYS A 170 -1.30 -3.82 2.18
CA LYS A 170 -1.57 -2.82 1.14
C LYS A 170 -0.48 -1.76 0.99
N PRO A 171 0.07 -1.12 2.04
CA PRO A 171 1.13 -0.14 1.86
C PRO A 171 2.40 -0.69 1.20
N PHE A 172 2.68 -1.99 1.39
CA PHE A 172 3.82 -2.65 0.73
C PHE A 172 3.51 -2.96 -0.72
N VAL A 173 2.32 -3.47 -1.03
CA VAL A 173 1.87 -3.72 -2.41
C VAL A 173 1.87 -2.43 -3.21
N ASP A 174 1.29 -1.35 -2.66
CA ASP A 174 1.18 -0.07 -3.34
C ASP A 174 2.53 0.60 -3.61
N ARG A 175 3.57 0.26 -2.85
CA ARG A 175 4.93 0.84 -2.97
C ARG A 175 5.96 -0.12 -3.55
N TYR A 176 5.60 -1.35 -3.83
CA TYR A 176 6.54 -2.34 -4.33
C TYR A 176 7.09 -1.95 -5.69
N ASN A 177 8.41 -2.03 -5.86
CA ASN A 177 9.06 -1.79 -7.14
C ASN A 177 9.10 -3.07 -7.96
N TYR A 178 8.21 -3.16 -8.93
CA TYR A 178 8.10 -4.31 -9.83
C TYR A 178 9.19 -4.36 -10.90
N ALA A 179 10.10 -3.38 -10.95
CA ALA A 179 11.09 -3.23 -12.02
C ALA A 179 10.43 -3.43 -13.40
N ALA A 180 9.45 -2.59 -13.71
CA ALA A 180 8.53 -2.75 -14.82
C ALA A 180 9.25 -2.94 -16.18
N GLY A 181 8.68 -3.79 -17.02
CA GLY A 181 9.14 -4.06 -18.38
C GLY A 181 8.74 -2.99 -19.38
N LYS A 182 8.71 -3.36 -20.67
CA LYS A 182 8.44 -2.44 -21.79
C LYS A 182 7.03 -2.57 -22.37
N VAL A 183 6.29 -3.61 -22.01
CA VAL A 183 4.97 -3.88 -22.57
C VAL A 183 3.95 -3.99 -21.46
N PHE A 184 3.03 -3.04 -21.42
CA PHE A 184 1.93 -3.04 -20.47
C PHE A 184 0.63 -3.37 -21.16
N THR A 185 -0.23 -4.10 -20.49
CA THR A 185 -1.59 -4.34 -20.95
C THR A 185 -2.58 -3.94 -19.87
N ALA A 186 -3.67 -3.31 -20.28
CA ALA A 186 -4.68 -2.78 -19.38
C ALA A 186 -6.08 -3.19 -19.81
N ASP A 187 -6.91 -3.41 -18.82
CA ASP A 187 -8.34 -3.66 -19.00
C ASP A 187 -9.07 -3.34 -17.71
N GLU A 188 -10.37 -3.08 -17.79
CA GLU A 188 -11.19 -2.91 -16.62
C GLU A 188 -12.23 -4.00 -16.48
N THR A 189 -12.56 -4.30 -15.24
CA THR A 189 -13.62 -5.22 -14.88
C THR A 189 -14.56 -4.56 -13.87
N TYR A 190 -15.69 -5.19 -13.56
CA TYR A 190 -16.63 -4.63 -12.60
C TYR A 190 -16.93 -5.60 -11.45
N ILE A 191 -17.19 -5.02 -10.30
CA ILE A 191 -17.68 -5.65 -9.08
C ILE A 191 -18.95 -4.94 -8.62
N LYS A 192 -19.53 -5.38 -7.52
CA LYS A 192 -20.64 -4.66 -6.85
C LYS A 192 -20.20 -4.22 -5.46
N VAL A 193 -20.42 -2.95 -5.16
CA VAL A 193 -20.30 -2.38 -3.83
C VAL A 193 -21.67 -1.83 -3.42
N ARG A 194 -22.26 -2.37 -2.38
CA ARG A 194 -23.67 -2.12 -1.98
C ARG A 194 -24.67 -2.30 -3.13
N GLY A 195 -24.45 -3.31 -3.97
CA GLY A 195 -25.28 -3.55 -5.13
C GLY A 195 -24.97 -2.65 -6.34
N ILE A 196 -24.23 -1.56 -6.17
CA ILE A 196 -23.87 -0.60 -7.23
C ILE A 196 -22.67 -1.12 -8.02
N LYS A 197 -22.74 -0.98 -9.35
CA LYS A 197 -21.63 -1.35 -10.24
C LYS A 197 -20.42 -0.45 -9.97
N THR A 198 -19.30 -1.07 -9.69
CA THR A 198 -18.03 -0.45 -9.34
C THR A 198 -16.95 -1.06 -10.23
N TYR A 199 -16.00 -0.28 -10.70
CA TYR A 199 -14.98 -0.70 -11.65
C TYR A 199 -13.65 -0.95 -10.98
N ILE A 200 -12.90 -1.92 -11.50
CA ILE A 200 -11.50 -2.14 -11.18
C ILE A 200 -10.71 -2.02 -12.47
N TRP A 201 -9.76 -1.12 -12.48
CA TRP A 201 -8.79 -0.95 -13.53
C TRP A 201 -7.56 -1.78 -13.18
N PHE A 202 -7.11 -2.62 -14.10
CA PHE A 202 -5.89 -3.38 -13.96
C PHE A 202 -4.88 -2.95 -15.02
N ILE A 203 -3.62 -2.83 -14.61
CA ILE A 203 -2.49 -2.68 -15.50
C ILE A 203 -1.47 -3.75 -15.14
N MET A 204 -1.09 -4.53 -16.13
CA MET A 204 -0.20 -5.66 -16.00
C MET A 204 1.03 -5.46 -16.88
N ASP A 205 2.20 -5.80 -16.34
CA ASP A 205 3.41 -6.02 -17.13
C ASP A 205 3.26 -7.36 -17.86
N ALA A 206 3.18 -7.31 -19.17
CA ALA A 206 2.93 -8.50 -19.98
C ALA A 206 4.09 -9.49 -19.98
N ALA A 207 5.34 -9.01 -19.88
CA ALA A 207 6.53 -9.86 -19.86
C ALA A 207 6.63 -10.64 -18.54
N LYS A 208 6.38 -9.95 -17.42
CA LYS A 208 6.47 -10.53 -16.08
C LYS A 208 5.16 -11.14 -15.58
N ARG A 209 4.07 -10.89 -16.30
CA ARG A 209 2.71 -11.31 -15.92
C ARG A 209 2.32 -10.84 -14.52
N SER A 210 2.81 -9.69 -14.10
CA SER A 210 2.57 -9.11 -12.77
C SER A 210 1.67 -7.89 -12.87
N ILE A 211 0.77 -7.72 -11.90
CA ILE A 211 -0.07 -6.53 -11.77
C ILE A 211 0.78 -5.41 -11.19
N ILE A 212 1.00 -4.36 -11.97
CA ILE A 212 1.84 -3.20 -11.60
C ILE A 212 1.03 -1.97 -11.25
N GLY A 213 -0.23 -1.93 -11.63
CA GLY A 213 -1.17 -0.86 -11.26
C GLY A 213 -2.60 -1.39 -11.16
N TYR A 214 -3.35 -0.86 -10.23
CA TYR A 214 -4.77 -1.11 -10.09
C TYR A 214 -5.48 0.07 -9.41
N GLN A 215 -6.77 0.23 -9.68
CA GLN A 215 -7.62 1.24 -9.06
C GLN A 215 -9.04 0.74 -8.96
N VAL A 216 -9.63 0.86 -7.77
CA VAL A 216 -11.07 0.64 -7.56
C VAL A 216 -11.79 1.98 -7.63
N SER A 217 -12.88 2.07 -8.40
CA SER A 217 -13.64 3.31 -8.56
C SER A 217 -15.12 3.04 -8.77
N ASP A 218 -15.96 3.94 -8.30
CA ASP A 218 -17.39 3.98 -8.53
C ASP A 218 -17.77 4.44 -9.95
N ASN A 219 -16.80 4.99 -10.70
CA ASN A 219 -17.02 5.43 -12.07
C ASN A 219 -15.99 4.83 -13.04
N ARG A 220 -16.33 4.84 -14.34
CA ARG A 220 -15.50 4.35 -15.44
C ARG A 220 -14.80 5.51 -16.19
N GLY A 221 -14.54 6.62 -15.52
CA GLY A 221 -13.97 7.83 -16.13
C GLY A 221 -12.47 7.77 -16.33
N VAL A 222 -11.93 8.85 -16.92
CA VAL A 222 -10.49 9.02 -17.17
C VAL A 222 -9.68 9.12 -15.86
N GLY A 223 -10.24 9.74 -14.82
CA GLY A 223 -9.56 9.91 -13.53
C GLY A 223 -9.05 8.61 -12.92
N PRO A 224 -9.90 7.60 -12.70
CA PRO A 224 -9.48 6.29 -12.22
C PRO A 224 -8.44 5.59 -13.13
N CYS A 225 -8.57 5.74 -14.45
CA CYS A 225 -7.59 5.23 -15.41
C CYS A 225 -6.21 5.86 -15.16
N ILE A 226 -6.15 7.20 -15.01
CA ILE A 226 -4.93 7.94 -14.68
C ILE A 226 -4.33 7.43 -13.37
N LEU A 227 -5.13 7.23 -12.33
CA LEU A 227 -4.64 6.74 -11.03
C LEU A 227 -4.02 5.34 -11.15
N ALA A 228 -4.65 4.43 -11.89
CA ALA A 228 -4.08 3.11 -12.17
C ALA A 228 -2.76 3.21 -12.94
N MET A 229 -2.69 4.08 -13.96
CA MET A 229 -1.47 4.33 -14.72
C MET A 229 -0.38 4.97 -13.85
N ARG A 230 -0.69 5.95 -13.00
CA ARG A 230 0.28 6.54 -12.06
C ARG A 230 0.85 5.48 -11.12
N MET A 231 0.02 4.56 -10.65
CA MET A 231 0.50 3.44 -9.86
C MET A 231 1.46 2.55 -10.66
N ALA A 232 1.15 2.25 -11.91
CA ALA A 232 2.01 1.44 -12.79
C ALA A 232 3.33 2.12 -13.12
N PHE A 233 3.32 3.44 -13.34
CA PHE A 233 4.50 4.21 -13.74
C PHE A 233 5.32 4.76 -12.57
N ARG A 234 4.88 4.60 -11.32
CA ARG A 234 5.43 5.26 -10.12
C ARG A 234 6.94 5.12 -9.89
N HIS A 235 7.57 4.09 -10.46
CA HIS A 235 9.01 3.85 -10.33
C HIS A 235 9.78 4.08 -11.62
N LEU A 236 9.10 4.45 -12.70
CA LEU A 236 9.73 4.80 -13.97
C LEU A 236 10.12 6.28 -13.94
N LYS A 237 11.32 6.58 -14.41
CA LYS A 237 11.77 7.95 -14.64
C LYS A 237 11.37 8.44 -16.02
N GLU A 238 11.40 7.52 -16.98
CA GLU A 238 11.08 7.72 -18.37
C GLU A 238 10.57 6.42 -18.98
N LEU A 239 9.88 6.50 -20.09
CA LEU A 239 9.47 5.35 -20.88
C LEU A 239 10.56 5.01 -21.90
N SER A 240 10.81 3.72 -22.11
CA SER A 240 11.73 3.26 -23.14
C SER A 240 11.18 3.57 -24.54
N GLU A 241 12.05 3.75 -25.54
CA GLU A 241 11.68 4.01 -26.94
C GLU A 241 10.73 2.91 -27.50
N ASN A 242 10.90 1.67 -27.06
CA ASN A 242 10.08 0.53 -27.48
C ASN A 242 8.93 0.23 -26.51
N PHE A 243 8.51 1.22 -25.73
CA PHE A 243 7.39 1.05 -24.80
C PHE A 243 6.06 0.89 -25.55
N LYS A 244 5.29 -0.12 -25.18
CA LYS A 244 3.96 -0.40 -25.75
C LYS A 244 2.93 -0.46 -24.62
N PHE A 245 1.82 0.23 -24.81
CA PHE A 245 0.68 0.16 -23.91
C PHE A 245 -0.54 -0.36 -24.69
N ILE A 246 -1.02 -1.53 -24.32
CA ILE A 246 -2.07 -2.27 -25.03
C ILE A 246 -3.35 -2.22 -24.20
N ALA A 247 -4.43 -1.78 -24.80
CA ALA A 247 -5.75 -1.73 -24.17
C ALA A 247 -6.87 -2.00 -25.19
N ASP A 248 -8.10 -2.05 -24.71
CA ASP A 248 -9.26 -2.05 -25.60
C ASP A 248 -9.52 -0.67 -26.24
N GLY A 249 -10.57 -0.57 -27.04
CA GLY A 249 -10.97 0.69 -27.72
C GLY A 249 -11.60 1.73 -26.81
N TYR A 250 -11.53 1.59 -25.47
CA TYR A 250 -12.16 2.53 -24.56
C TYR A 250 -11.43 3.87 -24.50
N SER A 251 -12.17 4.97 -24.70
CA SER A 251 -11.62 6.33 -24.87
C SER A 251 -10.86 6.88 -23.65
N ALA A 252 -11.04 6.31 -22.45
CA ALA A 252 -10.33 6.75 -21.26
C ALA A 252 -8.80 6.53 -21.35
N TYR A 253 -8.36 5.48 -22.04
CA TYR A 253 -6.93 5.19 -22.17
C TYR A 253 -6.16 6.24 -22.99
N PRO A 254 -6.59 6.61 -24.22
CA PRO A 254 -5.95 7.68 -24.98
C PRO A 254 -5.96 9.03 -24.25
N LEU A 255 -7.06 9.38 -23.59
CA LEU A 255 -7.16 10.63 -22.83
C LEU A 255 -6.20 10.62 -21.62
N ALA A 256 -6.06 9.49 -20.93
CA ALA A 256 -5.07 9.34 -19.88
C ALA A 256 -3.63 9.48 -20.40
N ALA A 257 -3.30 8.88 -21.55
CA ALA A 257 -1.99 9.02 -22.18
C ALA A 257 -1.68 10.49 -22.55
N GLN A 258 -2.66 11.24 -23.06
CA GLN A 258 -2.53 12.67 -23.31
C GLN A 258 -2.25 13.46 -22.04
N GLN A 259 -2.92 13.12 -20.92
CA GLN A 259 -2.68 13.76 -19.63
C GLN A 259 -1.26 13.52 -19.14
N PHE A 260 -0.72 12.29 -19.27
CA PHE A 260 0.68 12.00 -18.95
C PHE A 260 1.64 12.80 -19.79
N PHE A 261 1.40 12.91 -21.10
CA PHE A 261 2.21 13.76 -21.99
C PHE A 261 2.16 15.23 -21.56
N HIS A 262 1.00 15.74 -21.19
CA HIS A 262 0.84 17.12 -20.72
C HIS A 262 1.60 17.39 -19.41
N GLU A 263 1.58 16.42 -18.47
CA GLU A 263 2.22 16.58 -17.15
C GLU A 263 3.75 16.38 -17.20
N TYR A 264 4.24 15.45 -18.01
CA TYR A 264 5.63 14.99 -17.98
C TYR A 264 6.39 15.20 -19.31
N GLY A 265 5.74 15.72 -20.32
CA GLY A 265 6.34 15.94 -21.65
C GLY A 265 6.77 14.64 -22.34
N ASN A 266 7.86 14.71 -23.08
CA ASN A 266 8.34 13.60 -23.91
C ASN A 266 8.81 12.38 -23.11
N THR A 267 9.13 12.50 -21.82
CA THR A 267 9.57 11.38 -20.96
C THR A 267 8.47 10.33 -20.76
N PHE A 268 7.21 10.77 -20.83
CA PHE A 268 6.02 9.90 -20.74
C PHE A 268 5.10 10.04 -21.95
N LYS A 269 5.70 10.20 -23.15
CA LYS A 269 4.96 10.18 -24.41
C LYS A 269 4.78 8.73 -24.86
N PHE A 270 3.56 8.27 -24.94
CA PHE A 270 3.20 6.95 -25.48
C PHE A 270 1.84 6.97 -26.14
N ASN A 271 1.66 6.06 -27.08
CA ASN A 271 0.39 5.83 -27.73
C ASN A 271 -0.25 4.55 -27.20
N ILE A 272 -1.57 4.53 -27.19
CA ILE A 272 -2.32 3.33 -26.85
C ILE A 272 -2.45 2.46 -28.11
N THR A 273 -1.94 1.24 -28.05
CA THR A 273 -2.22 0.22 -29.06
C THR A 273 -3.58 -0.40 -28.72
N GLN A 274 -4.58 -0.02 -29.48
CA GLN A 274 -5.94 -0.50 -29.27
C GLN A 274 -6.15 -1.84 -29.97
N VAL A 275 -6.58 -2.85 -29.21
CA VAL A 275 -6.97 -4.15 -29.72
C VAL A 275 -8.46 -4.35 -29.46
N ILE A 276 -9.26 -4.25 -30.52
CA ILE A 276 -10.73 -4.34 -30.46
C ILE A 276 -11.15 -5.77 -30.79
N GLY A 277 -11.80 -6.43 -29.84
CA GLY A 277 -12.23 -7.82 -30.02
C GLY A 277 -11.10 -8.84 -29.80
N LEU A 278 -11.40 -10.10 -30.04
CA LEU A 278 -10.47 -11.23 -29.95
C LEU A 278 -10.25 -11.91 -31.33
N THR A 279 -10.85 -11.34 -32.36
CA THR A 279 -10.69 -11.81 -33.73
C THR A 279 -9.39 -11.25 -34.30
N ASN A 280 -8.55 -12.12 -34.85
CA ASN A 280 -7.27 -11.74 -35.46
C ASN A 280 -7.48 -11.30 -36.91
N GLU A 281 -8.33 -10.32 -37.16
CA GLU A 281 -8.71 -9.90 -38.52
C GLU A 281 -7.68 -8.93 -39.13
N ASP A 282 -7.02 -8.14 -38.33
CA ASP A 282 -5.98 -7.18 -38.75
C ASP A 282 -4.59 -7.55 -38.20
N GLU A 283 -3.53 -6.98 -38.78
CA GLU A 283 -2.14 -7.25 -38.38
C GLU A 283 -1.85 -6.82 -36.96
N VAL A 284 -2.42 -5.69 -36.50
CA VAL A 284 -2.27 -5.18 -35.15
C VAL A 284 -2.91 -6.15 -34.16
N SER A 285 -4.12 -6.61 -34.44
CA SER A 285 -4.81 -7.61 -33.62
C SER A 285 -4.03 -8.93 -33.56
N LYS A 286 -3.47 -9.39 -34.68
CA LYS A 286 -2.63 -10.62 -34.71
C LYS A 286 -1.41 -10.49 -33.80
N GLU A 287 -0.69 -9.36 -33.84
CA GLU A 287 0.50 -9.13 -33.03
C GLU A 287 0.17 -8.98 -31.53
N PHE A 288 -0.87 -8.21 -31.19
CA PHE A 288 -1.12 -7.78 -29.82
C PHE A 288 -2.25 -8.52 -29.08
N CYS A 289 -3.05 -9.32 -29.78
CA CYS A 289 -4.10 -10.14 -29.17
C CYS A 289 -3.63 -11.04 -28.01
N PRO A 290 -2.44 -11.68 -28.07
CA PRO A 290 -1.94 -12.47 -26.94
C PRO A 290 -1.81 -11.68 -25.64
N TYR A 291 -1.40 -10.40 -25.71
CA TYR A 291 -1.28 -9.52 -24.55
C TYR A 291 -2.65 -9.14 -23.99
N LYS A 292 -3.62 -8.86 -24.87
CA LYS A 292 -5.00 -8.63 -24.44
C LYS A 292 -5.60 -9.87 -23.78
N GLN A 293 -5.39 -11.05 -24.32
CA GLN A 293 -5.84 -12.29 -23.71
C GLN A 293 -5.26 -12.52 -22.30
N MET A 294 -4.02 -12.03 -22.03
CA MET A 294 -3.45 -12.15 -20.69
C MET A 294 -4.25 -11.35 -19.65
N ILE A 295 -4.58 -10.09 -19.95
CA ILE A 295 -5.34 -9.26 -19.01
C ILE A 295 -6.79 -9.74 -18.89
N GLU A 296 -7.39 -10.26 -19.95
CA GLU A 296 -8.72 -10.85 -19.88
C GLU A 296 -8.76 -12.14 -19.05
N ARG A 297 -7.71 -12.97 -19.11
CA ARG A 297 -7.53 -14.12 -18.21
C ARG A 297 -7.38 -13.67 -16.76
N LEU A 298 -6.62 -12.61 -16.51
CA LEU A 298 -6.51 -11.99 -15.18
C LEU A 298 -7.89 -11.59 -14.67
N ASN A 299 -8.66 -10.84 -15.46
CA ASN A 299 -10.01 -10.43 -15.11
C ASN A 299 -10.94 -11.62 -14.83
N ARG A 300 -10.83 -12.67 -15.62
CA ARG A 300 -11.60 -13.91 -15.43
C ARG A 300 -11.23 -14.61 -14.12
N THR A 301 -9.94 -14.69 -13.81
CA THR A 301 -9.43 -15.28 -12.56
C THR A 301 -9.91 -14.49 -11.35
N TYR A 302 -9.80 -13.16 -11.40
CA TYR A 302 -10.33 -12.29 -10.36
C TYR A 302 -11.83 -12.44 -10.15
N LYS A 303 -12.61 -12.44 -11.24
CA LYS A 303 -14.07 -12.67 -11.19
C LYS A 303 -14.43 -14.01 -10.56
N GLY A 304 -13.64 -15.06 -10.81
CA GLY A 304 -13.82 -16.37 -10.17
C GLY A 304 -13.70 -16.29 -8.65
N SER A 305 -12.72 -15.53 -8.14
CA SER A 305 -12.57 -15.26 -6.71
C SER A 305 -13.68 -14.34 -6.18
N TYR A 306 -13.95 -13.25 -6.87
CA TYR A 306 -14.93 -12.24 -6.49
C TYR A 306 -16.36 -12.80 -6.38
N ARG A 307 -16.82 -13.64 -7.32
CA ARG A 307 -18.19 -14.21 -7.32
C ARG A 307 -18.55 -14.87 -5.97
N LYS A 308 -17.58 -15.36 -5.23
CA LYS A 308 -17.78 -16.02 -3.94
C LYS A 308 -17.98 -15.03 -2.79
N THR A 309 -17.75 -13.74 -3.01
CA THR A 309 -17.95 -12.69 -2.00
C THR A 309 -19.37 -12.12 -1.98
N ASN A 310 -20.12 -12.27 -3.09
CA ASN A 310 -21.44 -11.65 -3.30
C ASN A 310 -21.42 -10.10 -3.25
N GLY A 311 -20.26 -9.48 -3.45
CA GLY A 311 -20.08 -8.02 -3.39
C GLY A 311 -19.39 -7.54 -2.13
N PHE A 312 -19.25 -6.24 -2.03
CA PHE A 312 -18.61 -5.55 -0.91
C PHE A 312 -19.54 -4.47 -0.34
N ASP A 313 -19.37 -4.18 0.97
CA ASP A 313 -20.14 -3.13 1.63
C ASP A 313 -19.53 -1.73 1.43
N THR A 314 -18.23 -1.65 1.15
CA THR A 314 -17.51 -0.37 0.99
C THR A 314 -16.46 -0.45 -0.10
N LEU A 315 -16.15 0.70 -0.73
CA LEU A 315 -15.03 0.82 -1.68
C LEU A 315 -13.69 0.42 -1.03
N HIS A 316 -13.45 0.84 0.20
CA HIS A 316 -12.25 0.45 0.94
C HIS A 316 -12.18 -1.05 1.19
N GLY A 317 -13.32 -1.70 1.45
CA GLY A 317 -13.38 -3.16 1.61
C GLY A 317 -12.97 -3.87 0.33
N ALA A 318 -13.46 -3.41 -0.82
CA ALA A 318 -13.07 -3.92 -2.13
C ALA A 318 -11.59 -3.69 -2.44
N ASP A 319 -11.07 -2.50 -2.14
CA ASP A 319 -9.68 -2.11 -2.35
C ASP A 319 -8.71 -2.93 -1.48
N TYR A 320 -9.05 -3.18 -0.22
CA TYR A 320 -8.27 -4.05 0.67
C TYR A 320 -8.28 -5.52 0.24
N ASP A 321 -9.43 -6.06 -0.16
CA ASP A 321 -9.52 -7.44 -0.68
C ASP A 321 -8.70 -7.59 -1.95
N LEU A 322 -8.77 -6.60 -2.84
CA LEU A 322 -7.98 -6.55 -4.06
C LEU A 322 -6.48 -6.51 -3.80
N ALA A 323 -6.02 -5.71 -2.82
CA ALA A 323 -4.60 -5.64 -2.45
C ALA A 323 -4.05 -6.99 -1.96
N LEU A 324 -4.84 -7.76 -1.20
CA LEU A 324 -4.48 -9.14 -0.82
C LEU A 324 -4.39 -10.04 -2.04
N TRP A 325 -5.36 -9.95 -2.94
CA TRP A 325 -5.41 -10.79 -4.12
C TRP A 325 -4.24 -10.51 -5.08
N VAL A 326 -3.93 -9.23 -5.32
CA VAL A 326 -2.78 -8.80 -6.15
C VAL A 326 -1.44 -9.30 -5.60
N ARG A 327 -1.28 -9.37 -4.28
CA ARG A 327 -0.03 -9.83 -3.65
C ARG A 327 0.24 -11.32 -3.86
N LEU A 328 -0.79 -12.10 -4.08
CA LEU A 328 -0.72 -13.56 -4.13
C LEU A 328 -0.57 -14.12 -5.56
N LEU A 329 -0.69 -13.27 -6.55
CA LEU A 329 -0.37 -13.55 -7.95
C LEU A 329 1.06 -13.15 -8.28
#